data_25b7609bb2902d6f7e3135edb69419b7
#
_entry.id   25b7609bb2902d6f7e3135edb69419b7
#
_cell.length_a   1.000
_cell.length_b   1.000
_cell.length_c   1.000
_cell.angle_alpha   90.00
_cell.angle_beta   90.00
_cell.angle_gamma   90.00
#
_symmetry.space_group_name_H-M   'P 1'
#
loop_
_entity.id
_entity.type
_entity.pdbx_description
1 polymer ?
#
loop_
_entity_poly.entity_id
_entity_poly.type
_entity_poly.pdbx_seq_one_letter_code
_entity_poly.pdbx_strand_id
1 'polypeptide(L)'
;MIIKQIFNNNIVSTVDDKNQELLILGRGIGFKFKVGDEIDEERIEKVFRLQDASIYEKFKSIVTEVPIEILQATDDIVTLARTQLNKTISDGIYVSLSDHIHFAVQRMVKGMITRNPLSWEVQHFYKAEYDVAREALTLLKERLDIDFPKDEICNIALHFINAEVNDSMNDVTHLMQLLQEIMNIIKYHFNVELDEDSVNYFRFITHLKYFCQRVITHSTHDDAEEYLYEVVRKNYPETFKCIGKIETFIHKNYQYDMTHSEQLYLTLHLERLMKTKREN
;
A
#
# COMPACT_ATOMS: atom_id res chain seq x y z
N MET A 1 16.42 -24.55 23.52
CA MET A 1 15.27 -23.62 23.81
C MET A 1 14.08 -24.44 24.33
N ILE A 2 13.28 -23.89 25.27
CA ILE A 2 12.15 -24.61 25.89
C ILE A 2 10.83 -24.05 25.39
N ILE A 3 9.88 -24.90 25.03
CA ILE A 3 8.55 -24.53 24.56
C ILE A 3 7.78 -23.83 25.69
N LYS A 4 7.36 -22.59 25.50
CA LYS A 4 6.47 -21.85 26.41
C LYS A 4 5.00 -21.99 26.05
N GLN A 5 4.69 -21.98 24.76
CA GLN A 5 3.32 -22.14 24.25
C GLN A 5 3.36 -22.86 22.91
N ILE A 6 2.35 -23.67 22.64
CA ILE A 6 2.12 -24.34 21.35
C ILE A 6 0.89 -23.69 20.73
N PHE A 7 1.03 -23.09 19.57
CA PHE A 7 -0.08 -22.48 18.82
C PHE A 7 -0.77 -23.49 17.91
N ASN A 8 0.04 -24.27 17.22
CA ASN A 8 -0.40 -25.39 16.40
C ASN A 8 0.75 -26.37 16.18
N ASN A 9 0.59 -27.36 15.31
CA ASN A 9 1.62 -28.38 15.06
C ASN A 9 2.94 -27.82 14.49
N ASN A 10 2.93 -26.60 13.97
CA ASN A 10 4.05 -26.00 13.22
C ASN A 10 4.59 -24.72 13.84
N ILE A 11 3.97 -24.22 14.92
CA ILE A 11 4.34 -22.96 15.54
C ILE A 11 4.33 -23.08 17.07
N VAL A 12 5.43 -22.71 17.67
CA VAL A 12 5.61 -22.66 19.13
C VAL A 12 6.21 -21.33 19.54
N SER A 13 6.03 -20.92 20.81
CA SER A 13 6.83 -19.83 21.38
C SER A 13 7.84 -20.32 22.39
N THR A 14 8.91 -19.55 22.50
CA THR A 14 9.98 -19.69 23.51
C THR A 14 10.41 -18.32 24.00
N VAL A 15 11.44 -18.25 24.83
CA VAL A 15 12.13 -17.00 25.16
C VAL A 15 13.62 -17.14 24.88
N ASP A 16 14.24 -16.03 24.53
CA ASP A 16 15.69 -15.94 24.43
C ASP A 16 16.36 -15.69 25.79
N ASP A 17 17.69 -15.59 25.77
CA ASP A 17 18.52 -15.35 26.97
C ASP A 17 18.22 -13.99 27.64
N LYS A 18 17.54 -13.07 26.93
CA LYS A 18 17.10 -11.76 27.45
C LYS A 18 15.65 -11.77 27.91
N ASN A 19 15.03 -12.96 28.00
CA ASN A 19 13.62 -13.15 28.33
C ASN A 19 12.64 -12.47 27.33
N GLN A 20 13.07 -12.26 26.07
CA GLN A 20 12.21 -11.80 25.01
C GLN A 20 11.51 -13.00 24.35
N GLU A 21 10.21 -12.87 24.12
CA GLU A 21 9.43 -13.90 23.46
C GLU A 21 9.82 -14.03 21.99
N LEU A 22 9.96 -15.28 21.53
CA LEU A 22 10.25 -15.66 20.17
C LEU A 22 9.16 -16.58 19.66
N LEU A 23 8.73 -16.40 18.42
CA LEU A 23 7.89 -17.37 17.70
C LEU A 23 8.78 -18.21 16.79
N ILE A 24 8.66 -19.52 16.92
CA ILE A 24 9.42 -20.48 16.13
C ILE A 24 8.48 -21.22 15.20
N LEU A 25 8.80 -21.14 13.92
CA LEU A 25 8.10 -21.82 12.85
C LEU A 25 8.93 -23.00 12.39
N GLY A 26 8.27 -24.14 12.19
CA GLY A 26 8.89 -25.33 11.63
C GLY A 26 7.90 -26.49 11.53
N ARG A 27 7.99 -27.27 10.47
CA ARG A 27 7.06 -28.39 10.25
C ARG A 27 7.11 -29.40 11.39
N GLY A 28 5.96 -29.59 12.03
CA GLY A 28 5.83 -30.56 13.13
C GLY A 28 6.56 -30.17 14.41
N ILE A 29 7.03 -28.94 14.57
CA ILE A 29 7.79 -28.49 15.75
C ILE A 29 6.96 -28.53 17.04
N GLY A 30 5.65 -28.39 16.94
CA GLY A 30 4.70 -28.52 18.06
C GLY A 30 4.02 -29.90 18.13
N PHE A 31 4.25 -30.78 17.12
CA PHE A 31 3.53 -32.04 17.02
C PHE A 31 4.06 -33.07 18.04
N LYS A 32 3.16 -33.54 18.95
CA LYS A 32 3.46 -34.43 20.08
C LYS A 32 4.33 -33.85 21.19
N PHE A 33 4.72 -32.58 21.10
CA PHE A 33 5.41 -31.89 22.19
C PHE A 33 4.44 -31.26 23.18
N LYS A 34 4.94 -30.94 24.37
CA LYS A 34 4.21 -30.25 25.42
C LYS A 34 4.95 -28.99 25.85
N VAL A 35 4.24 -28.10 26.50
CA VAL A 35 4.86 -26.93 27.17
C VAL A 35 5.87 -27.46 28.21
N GLY A 36 7.09 -26.95 28.14
CA GLY A 36 8.22 -27.38 28.95
C GLY A 36 9.20 -28.35 28.28
N ASP A 37 8.83 -28.91 27.12
CA ASP A 37 9.73 -29.76 26.34
C ASP A 37 10.81 -28.93 25.64
N GLU A 38 11.96 -29.52 25.32
CA GLU A 38 12.97 -28.88 24.49
C GLU A 38 12.56 -28.83 23.05
N ILE A 39 12.85 -27.68 22.40
CA ILE A 39 12.61 -27.49 20.98
C ILE A 39 13.65 -28.27 20.19
N ASP A 40 13.18 -29.09 19.26
CA ASP A 40 14.01 -29.79 18.29
C ASP A 40 14.58 -28.76 17.29
N GLU A 41 15.85 -28.42 17.45
CA GLU A 41 16.53 -27.39 16.65
C GLU A 41 16.61 -27.75 15.16
N GLU A 42 16.61 -29.04 14.81
CA GLU A 42 16.63 -29.50 13.41
C GLU A 42 15.31 -29.19 12.68
N ARG A 43 14.24 -28.96 13.41
CA ARG A 43 12.92 -28.58 12.86
C ARG A 43 12.70 -27.08 12.79
N ILE A 44 13.63 -26.28 13.27
CA ILE A 44 13.49 -24.82 13.19
C ILE A 44 13.72 -24.37 11.74
N GLU A 45 12.66 -23.88 11.12
CA GLU A 45 12.75 -23.27 9.80
C GLU A 45 12.94 -21.75 9.90
N LYS A 46 12.25 -21.11 10.85
CA LYS A 46 12.33 -19.67 11.07
C LYS A 46 12.12 -19.30 12.53
N VAL A 47 12.84 -18.25 12.96
CA VAL A 47 12.67 -17.61 14.27
C VAL A 47 12.22 -16.17 14.05
N PHE A 48 11.01 -15.82 14.49
CA PHE A 48 10.51 -14.45 14.48
C PHE A 48 10.84 -13.77 15.81
N ARG A 49 11.62 -12.68 15.71
CA ARG A 49 11.99 -11.83 16.83
C ARG A 49 11.40 -10.45 16.58
N LEU A 50 10.13 -10.26 16.94
CA LEU A 50 9.43 -9.00 16.77
C LEU A 50 9.70 -8.11 18.00
N GLN A 51 10.23 -6.92 17.76
CA GLN A 51 10.63 -6.01 18.85
C GLN A 51 9.44 -5.28 19.47
N ASP A 52 8.38 -5.04 18.70
CA ASP A 52 7.17 -4.36 19.15
C ASP A 52 6.16 -5.38 19.71
N ALA A 53 5.84 -5.22 21.00
CA ALA A 53 4.91 -6.10 21.71
C ALA A 53 3.49 -6.09 21.08
N SER A 54 3.04 -4.95 20.53
CA SER A 54 1.74 -4.85 19.87
C SER A 54 1.72 -5.63 18.55
N ILE A 55 2.81 -5.55 17.77
CA ILE A 55 2.98 -6.33 16.54
C ILE A 55 3.09 -7.82 16.87
N TYR A 56 3.81 -8.17 17.93
CA TYR A 56 3.95 -9.55 18.40
C TYR A 56 2.59 -10.19 18.73
N GLU A 57 1.74 -9.51 19.52
CA GLU A 57 0.42 -10.03 19.88
C GLU A 57 -0.51 -10.16 18.67
N LYS A 58 -0.46 -9.21 17.71
CA LYS A 58 -1.20 -9.32 16.46
C LYS A 58 -0.72 -10.50 15.60
N PHE A 59 0.59 -10.66 15.48
CA PHE A 59 1.17 -11.78 14.72
C PHE A 59 0.80 -13.12 15.35
N LYS A 60 0.82 -13.19 16.66
CA LYS A 60 0.41 -14.37 17.45
C LYS A 60 -1.05 -14.80 17.17
N SER A 61 -1.96 -13.86 16.93
CA SER A 61 -3.34 -14.20 16.53
C SER A 61 -3.38 -14.76 15.10
N ILE A 62 -2.61 -14.18 14.18
CA ILE A 62 -2.60 -14.59 12.78
C ILE A 62 -1.99 -15.99 12.60
N VAL A 63 -0.92 -16.32 13.31
CA VAL A 63 -0.25 -17.61 13.17
C VAL A 63 -1.11 -18.82 13.58
N THR A 64 -2.23 -18.58 14.26
CA THR A 64 -3.20 -19.64 14.59
C THR A 64 -4.16 -19.95 13.45
N GLU A 65 -4.39 -18.98 12.55
CA GLU A 65 -5.41 -19.05 11.50
C GLU A 65 -4.80 -19.25 10.11
N VAL A 66 -3.60 -18.70 9.88
CA VAL A 66 -2.92 -18.73 8.58
C VAL A 66 -2.12 -20.02 8.42
N PRO A 67 -2.26 -20.73 7.28
CA PRO A 67 -1.44 -21.90 6.96
C PRO A 67 0.06 -21.61 6.94
N ILE A 68 0.87 -22.61 7.36
CA ILE A 68 2.33 -22.45 7.45
C ILE A 68 2.96 -22.08 6.11
N GLU A 69 2.45 -22.61 5.01
CA GLU A 69 2.94 -22.35 3.66
C GLU A 69 2.82 -20.86 3.29
N ILE A 70 1.77 -20.20 3.76
CA ILE A 70 1.56 -18.75 3.55
C ILE A 70 2.54 -17.95 4.40
N LEU A 71 2.77 -18.35 5.67
CA LEU A 71 3.74 -17.67 6.54
C LEU A 71 5.16 -17.78 6.00
N GLN A 72 5.54 -18.96 5.47
CA GLN A 72 6.82 -19.17 4.81
C GLN A 72 6.96 -18.32 3.53
N ALA A 73 5.92 -18.30 2.68
CA ALA A 73 5.91 -17.46 1.49
C ALA A 73 6.01 -15.97 1.84
N THR A 74 5.31 -15.53 2.90
CA THR A 74 5.41 -14.15 3.40
C THR A 74 6.83 -13.82 3.85
N ASP A 75 7.51 -14.71 4.57
CA ASP A 75 8.90 -14.50 5.00
C ASP A 75 9.86 -14.39 3.81
N ASP A 76 9.71 -15.24 2.81
CA ASP A 76 10.50 -15.15 1.59
C ASP A 76 10.29 -13.81 0.88
N ILE A 77 9.04 -13.34 0.80
CA ILE A 77 8.69 -12.05 0.18
C ILE A 77 9.25 -10.86 0.98
N VAL A 78 9.14 -10.89 2.30
CA VAL A 78 9.69 -9.84 3.17
C VAL A 78 11.21 -9.79 3.07
N THR A 79 11.86 -10.96 2.99
CA THR A 79 13.30 -11.06 2.78
C THR A 79 13.72 -10.50 1.41
N LEU A 80 12.97 -10.83 0.36
CA LEU A 80 13.16 -10.27 -0.98
C LEU A 80 13.05 -8.73 -0.96
N ALA A 81 11.97 -8.20 -0.36
CA ALA A 81 11.74 -6.76 -0.25
C ALA A 81 12.86 -6.04 0.51
N ARG A 82 13.29 -6.57 1.67
CA ARG A 82 14.39 -6.00 2.46
C ARG A 82 15.72 -6.00 1.71
N THR A 83 15.94 -7.02 0.88
CA THR A 83 17.20 -7.14 0.12
C THR A 83 17.23 -6.20 -1.08
N GLN A 84 16.10 -6.06 -1.80
CA GLN A 84 16.08 -5.32 -3.06
C GLN A 84 15.72 -3.85 -2.92
N LEU A 85 14.84 -3.48 -1.97
CA LEU A 85 14.39 -2.09 -1.84
C LEU A 85 15.41 -1.17 -1.16
N ASN A 86 16.41 -1.71 -0.48
CA ASN A 86 17.39 -0.95 0.30
C ASN A 86 16.72 0.06 1.26
N LYS A 87 15.60 -0.33 1.84
CA LYS A 87 14.76 0.46 2.76
C LYS A 87 14.51 -0.32 4.04
N THR A 88 14.25 0.38 5.14
CA THR A 88 13.87 -0.25 6.38
C THR A 88 12.38 -0.64 6.32
N ILE A 89 12.09 -1.92 6.32
CA ILE A 89 10.74 -2.48 6.31
C ILE A 89 10.37 -2.91 7.74
N SER A 90 9.31 -2.33 8.27
CA SER A 90 8.77 -2.64 9.60
C SER A 90 8.33 -4.10 9.72
N ASP A 91 8.52 -4.69 10.91
CA ASP A 91 8.03 -6.05 11.20
C ASP A 91 6.50 -6.19 11.14
N GLY A 92 5.76 -5.08 11.19
CA GLY A 92 4.31 -5.06 10.99
C GLY A 92 3.86 -5.65 9.64
N ILE A 93 4.77 -5.71 8.67
CA ILE A 93 4.50 -6.33 7.36
C ILE A 93 4.18 -7.81 7.47
N TYR A 94 4.77 -8.53 8.42
CA TYR A 94 4.46 -9.96 8.63
C TYR A 94 2.98 -10.17 8.97
N VAL A 95 2.41 -9.25 9.75
CA VAL A 95 0.98 -9.27 10.10
C VAL A 95 0.14 -8.94 8.87
N SER A 96 0.37 -7.78 8.27
CA SER A 96 -0.51 -7.26 7.21
C SER A 96 -0.41 -8.07 5.91
N LEU A 97 0.79 -8.52 5.53
CA LEU A 97 0.98 -9.26 4.29
C LEU A 97 0.55 -10.73 4.41
N SER A 98 0.79 -11.40 5.56
CA SER A 98 0.30 -12.77 5.77
C SER A 98 -1.23 -12.84 5.72
N ASP A 99 -1.90 -11.90 6.37
CA ASP A 99 -3.36 -11.78 6.35
C ASP A 99 -3.87 -11.52 4.92
N HIS A 100 -3.25 -10.57 4.22
CA HIS A 100 -3.59 -10.28 2.83
C HIS A 100 -3.46 -11.49 1.92
N ILE A 101 -2.33 -12.21 1.96
CA ILE A 101 -2.09 -13.39 1.12
C ILE A 101 -3.11 -14.49 1.46
N HIS A 102 -3.39 -14.70 2.75
CA HIS A 102 -4.38 -15.68 3.19
C HIS A 102 -5.76 -15.39 2.59
N PHE A 103 -6.24 -14.14 2.67
CA PHE A 103 -7.49 -13.73 2.05
C PHE A 103 -7.45 -13.77 0.52
N ALA A 104 -6.30 -13.44 -0.10
CA ALA A 104 -6.13 -13.53 -1.55
C ALA A 104 -6.29 -14.99 -2.03
N VAL A 105 -5.67 -15.96 -1.33
CA VAL A 105 -5.86 -17.39 -1.60
C VAL A 105 -7.33 -17.79 -1.47
N GLN A 106 -8.01 -17.37 -0.41
CA GLN A 106 -9.44 -17.67 -0.23
C GLN A 106 -10.31 -17.08 -1.36
N ARG A 107 -10.02 -15.86 -1.82
CA ARG A 107 -10.70 -15.25 -2.98
C ARG A 107 -10.48 -16.05 -4.24
N MET A 108 -9.24 -16.48 -4.50
CA MET A 108 -8.91 -17.29 -5.67
C MET A 108 -9.67 -18.61 -5.68
N VAL A 109 -9.74 -19.32 -4.56
CA VAL A 109 -10.53 -20.57 -4.42
C VAL A 109 -12.02 -20.33 -4.71
N LYS A 110 -12.55 -19.14 -4.37
CA LYS A 110 -13.95 -18.76 -4.65
C LYS A 110 -14.15 -18.19 -6.06
N GLY A 111 -13.12 -18.10 -6.89
CA GLY A 111 -13.19 -17.49 -8.23
C GLY A 111 -13.45 -15.99 -8.22
N MET A 112 -13.16 -15.30 -7.12
CA MET A 112 -13.37 -13.86 -6.97
C MET A 112 -12.12 -13.11 -7.41
N ILE A 113 -12.22 -12.36 -8.52
CA ILE A 113 -11.15 -11.50 -9.01
C ILE A 113 -11.44 -10.06 -8.57
N THR A 114 -10.53 -9.45 -7.85
CA THR A 114 -10.58 -8.04 -7.47
C THR A 114 -9.64 -7.24 -8.37
N ARG A 115 -10.08 -6.06 -8.82
CA ARG A 115 -9.21 -5.10 -9.51
C ARG A 115 -8.77 -4.05 -8.51
N ASN A 116 -7.50 -3.67 -8.59
CA ASN A 116 -7.00 -2.54 -7.82
C ASN A 116 -7.03 -1.26 -8.67
N PRO A 117 -7.86 -0.27 -8.32
CA PRO A 117 -7.96 0.96 -9.11
C PRO A 117 -6.70 1.82 -9.08
N LEU A 118 -5.77 1.54 -8.16
CA LEU A 118 -4.51 2.28 -7.97
C LEU A 118 -3.32 1.67 -8.73
N SER A 119 -3.56 0.65 -9.57
CA SER A 119 -2.48 -0.10 -10.21
C SER A 119 -1.58 0.79 -11.07
N TRP A 120 -2.16 1.76 -11.78
CA TRP A 120 -1.40 2.69 -12.60
C TRP A 120 -0.50 3.60 -11.74
N GLU A 121 -1.08 4.21 -10.69
CA GLU A 121 -0.39 5.13 -9.80
C GLU A 121 0.75 4.43 -9.04
N VAL A 122 0.50 3.24 -8.52
CA VAL A 122 1.53 2.47 -7.81
C VAL A 122 2.66 2.07 -8.76
N GLN A 123 2.35 1.62 -9.97
CA GLN A 123 3.34 1.25 -10.97
C GLN A 123 4.25 2.43 -11.35
N HIS A 124 3.72 3.65 -11.43
CA HIS A 124 4.46 4.82 -11.91
C HIS A 124 5.16 5.59 -10.79
N PHE A 125 4.58 5.68 -9.60
CA PHE A 125 5.15 6.44 -8.48
C PHE A 125 6.00 5.62 -7.52
N TYR A 126 5.78 4.30 -7.49
CA TYR A 126 6.46 3.36 -6.60
C TYR A 126 7.02 2.19 -7.41
N LYS A 127 7.76 2.56 -8.47
CA LYS A 127 8.27 1.59 -9.45
C LYS A 127 9.14 0.52 -8.82
N ALA A 128 9.98 0.88 -7.84
CA ALA A 128 10.86 -0.09 -7.18
C ALA A 128 10.04 -1.13 -6.41
N GLU A 129 9.08 -0.69 -5.60
CA GLU A 129 8.18 -1.56 -4.82
C GLU A 129 7.30 -2.41 -5.73
N TYR A 130 6.82 -1.83 -6.83
CA TYR A 130 6.02 -2.56 -7.83
C TYR A 130 6.85 -3.64 -8.54
N ASP A 131 8.10 -3.36 -8.90
CA ASP A 131 9.00 -4.32 -9.55
C ASP A 131 9.33 -5.49 -8.61
N VAL A 132 9.61 -5.22 -7.33
CA VAL A 132 9.82 -6.26 -6.30
C VAL A 132 8.53 -7.05 -6.02
N ALA A 133 7.37 -6.39 -6.00
CA ALA A 133 6.09 -7.07 -5.84
C ALA A 133 5.77 -8.01 -6.99
N ARG A 134 6.22 -7.71 -8.21
CA ARG A 134 6.09 -8.60 -9.37
C ARG A 134 6.90 -9.88 -9.19
N GLU A 135 8.12 -9.77 -8.65
CA GLU A 135 8.93 -10.95 -8.29
C GLU A 135 8.28 -11.73 -7.15
N ALA A 136 7.74 -11.04 -6.15
CA ALA A 136 7.00 -11.66 -5.05
C ALA A 136 5.78 -12.45 -5.54
N LEU A 137 5.06 -11.95 -6.56
CA LEU A 137 3.93 -12.68 -7.15
C LEU A 137 4.39 -13.99 -7.85
N THR A 138 5.56 -13.98 -8.49
CA THR A 138 6.15 -15.17 -9.09
C THR A 138 6.53 -16.20 -8.01
N LEU A 139 7.12 -15.73 -6.91
CA LEU A 139 7.46 -16.55 -5.76
C LEU A 139 6.20 -17.19 -5.12
N LEU A 140 5.12 -16.43 -4.99
CA LEU A 140 3.83 -16.95 -4.50
C LEU A 140 3.29 -18.07 -5.40
N LYS A 141 3.36 -17.89 -6.73
CA LYS A 141 2.95 -18.92 -7.68
C LYS A 141 3.77 -20.21 -7.51
N GLU A 142 5.07 -20.08 -7.36
CA GLU A 142 5.97 -21.23 -7.17
C GLU A 142 5.74 -21.96 -5.84
N ARG A 143 5.46 -21.19 -4.75
CA ARG A 143 5.29 -21.74 -3.41
C ARG A 143 3.91 -22.34 -3.15
N LEU A 144 2.86 -21.72 -3.69
CA LEU A 144 1.47 -22.07 -3.38
C LEU A 144 0.77 -22.80 -4.54
N ASP A 145 1.39 -22.88 -5.72
CA ASP A 145 0.79 -23.40 -6.96
C ASP A 145 -0.52 -22.69 -7.33
N ILE A 146 -0.58 -21.37 -7.10
CA ILE A 146 -1.74 -20.51 -7.37
C ILE A 146 -1.35 -19.41 -8.35
N ASP A 147 -2.13 -19.27 -9.43
CA ASP A 147 -1.94 -18.21 -10.43
C ASP A 147 -2.77 -16.97 -10.05
N PHE A 148 -2.16 -16.06 -9.31
CA PHE A 148 -2.82 -14.83 -8.86
C PHE A 148 -2.99 -13.83 -10.01
N PRO A 149 -4.05 -12.99 -9.98
CA PRO A 149 -4.24 -11.93 -10.95
C PRO A 149 -3.14 -10.85 -10.83
N LYS A 150 -2.84 -10.17 -11.93
CA LYS A 150 -1.81 -9.12 -11.98
C LYS A 150 -2.05 -7.96 -11.00
N ASP A 151 -3.31 -7.70 -10.66
CA ASP A 151 -3.67 -6.66 -9.68
C ASP A 151 -3.08 -6.94 -8.28
N GLU A 152 -2.75 -8.21 -7.95
CA GLU A 152 -2.09 -8.53 -6.69
C GLU A 152 -0.66 -7.97 -6.60
N ILE A 153 -0.01 -7.65 -7.72
CA ILE A 153 1.27 -6.92 -7.72
C ILE A 153 1.10 -5.57 -7.01
N CYS A 154 0.05 -4.84 -7.37
CA CYS A 154 -0.24 -3.55 -6.76
C CYS A 154 -0.55 -3.70 -5.25
N ASN A 155 -1.35 -4.70 -4.89
CA ASN A 155 -1.69 -4.96 -3.49
C ASN A 155 -0.45 -5.26 -2.65
N ILE A 156 0.44 -6.12 -3.13
CA ILE A 156 1.71 -6.47 -2.46
C ILE A 156 2.61 -5.23 -2.37
N ALA A 157 2.75 -4.46 -3.46
CA ALA A 157 3.54 -3.24 -3.46
C ALA A 157 3.05 -2.23 -2.41
N LEU A 158 1.73 -2.06 -2.24
CA LEU A 158 1.16 -1.21 -1.20
C LEU A 158 1.52 -1.69 0.21
N HIS A 159 1.64 -3.01 0.45
CA HIS A 159 2.13 -3.52 1.74
C HIS A 159 3.59 -3.14 1.98
N PHE A 160 4.45 -3.16 0.96
CA PHE A 160 5.84 -2.70 1.10
C PHE A 160 5.89 -1.21 1.43
N ILE A 161 5.17 -0.39 0.67
CA ILE A 161 5.12 1.06 0.85
C ILE A 161 4.64 1.44 2.26
N ASN A 162 3.57 0.79 2.73
CA ASN A 162 3.02 1.05 4.07
C ASN A 162 3.92 0.54 5.21
N ALA A 163 4.80 -0.41 4.94
CA ALA A 163 5.73 -0.96 5.91
C ALA A 163 7.08 -0.21 5.94
N GLU A 164 7.34 0.70 5.02
CA GLU A 164 8.54 1.53 5.05
C GLU A 164 8.53 2.45 6.27
N VAL A 165 9.60 2.38 7.06
CA VAL A 165 9.78 3.24 8.23
C VAL A 165 10.32 4.60 7.77
N ASN A 166 9.43 5.48 7.33
CA ASN A 166 9.75 6.88 7.09
C ASN A 166 8.76 7.74 7.86
N ASP A 167 9.25 8.69 8.64
CA ASP A 167 8.49 9.59 9.52
C ASP A 167 7.44 10.48 8.81
N SER A 168 7.36 10.43 7.49
CA SER A 168 6.49 11.29 6.68
C SER A 168 5.40 10.57 5.87
N MET A 169 5.25 9.24 5.99
CA MET A 169 4.36 8.47 5.09
C MET A 169 3.28 7.65 5.77
N ASN A 170 2.70 8.15 6.83
CA ASN A 170 1.60 7.45 7.52
C ASN A 170 0.34 7.26 6.67
N ASP A 171 0.34 7.66 5.36
CA ASP A 171 -0.92 7.59 4.64
C ASP A 171 -0.81 7.48 3.11
N VAL A 172 0.08 6.64 2.59
CA VAL A 172 0.12 6.40 1.14
C VAL A 172 -1.22 5.88 0.63
N THR A 173 -1.90 5.05 1.40
CA THR A 173 -3.24 4.56 1.05
C THR A 173 -4.25 5.71 1.00
N HIS A 174 -4.28 6.62 1.98
CA HIS A 174 -5.15 7.79 1.98
C HIS A 174 -4.80 8.78 0.87
N LEU A 175 -3.50 8.97 0.59
CA LEU A 175 -3.04 9.80 -0.53
C LEU A 175 -3.55 9.26 -1.87
N MET A 176 -3.43 7.95 -2.07
CA MET A 176 -3.89 7.31 -3.30
C MET A 176 -5.42 7.33 -3.41
N GLN A 177 -6.14 7.13 -2.31
CA GLN A 177 -7.60 7.25 -2.29
C GLN A 177 -8.05 8.66 -2.63
N LEU A 178 -7.46 9.69 -2.02
CA LEU A 178 -7.77 11.09 -2.31
C LEU A 178 -7.51 11.42 -3.79
N LEU A 179 -6.36 10.98 -4.32
CA LEU A 179 -6.03 11.16 -5.72
C LEU A 179 -7.08 10.54 -6.64
N GLN A 180 -7.47 9.29 -6.37
CA GLN A 180 -8.50 8.59 -7.14
C GLN A 180 -9.87 9.28 -7.07
N GLU A 181 -10.27 9.77 -5.91
CA GLU A 181 -11.54 10.49 -5.74
C GLU A 181 -11.56 11.79 -6.55
N ILE A 182 -10.46 12.56 -6.54
CA ILE A 182 -10.33 13.77 -7.38
C ILE A 182 -10.37 13.40 -8.85
N MET A 183 -9.69 12.35 -9.28
CA MET A 183 -9.73 11.88 -10.66
C MET A 183 -11.15 11.47 -11.08
N ASN A 184 -11.89 10.83 -10.21
CA ASN A 184 -13.29 10.49 -10.46
C ASN A 184 -14.16 11.76 -10.63
N ILE A 185 -13.99 12.79 -9.78
CA ILE A 185 -14.68 14.07 -9.93
C ILE A 185 -14.41 14.67 -11.32
N ILE A 186 -13.15 14.65 -11.78
CA ILE A 186 -12.75 15.17 -13.08
C ILE A 186 -13.40 14.35 -14.22
N LYS A 187 -13.26 13.01 -14.18
CA LYS A 187 -13.83 12.12 -15.20
C LYS A 187 -15.35 12.30 -15.31
N TYR A 188 -16.06 12.39 -14.18
CA TYR A 188 -17.51 12.62 -14.18
C TYR A 188 -17.91 14.04 -14.62
N HIS A 189 -17.13 15.07 -14.25
CA HIS A 189 -17.47 16.45 -14.63
C HIS A 189 -17.40 16.67 -16.13
N PHE A 190 -16.34 16.15 -16.77
CA PHE A 190 -16.14 16.32 -18.22
C PHE A 190 -16.75 15.19 -19.05
N ASN A 191 -17.26 14.13 -18.41
CA ASN A 191 -17.75 12.92 -19.05
C ASN A 191 -16.76 12.34 -20.07
N VAL A 192 -15.49 12.15 -19.64
CA VAL A 192 -14.39 11.68 -20.50
C VAL A 192 -13.64 10.53 -19.88
N GLU A 193 -13.13 9.66 -20.73
CA GLU A 193 -12.05 8.76 -20.38
C GLU A 193 -10.71 9.45 -20.71
N LEU A 194 -9.78 9.41 -19.77
CA LEU A 194 -8.47 10.03 -19.92
C LEU A 194 -7.49 9.03 -20.52
N ASP A 195 -6.59 9.52 -21.36
CA ASP A 195 -5.50 8.75 -21.90
C ASP A 195 -4.37 8.70 -20.86
N GLU A 196 -4.34 7.58 -20.11
CA GLU A 196 -3.42 7.36 -19.00
C GLU A 196 -1.95 7.20 -19.46
N ASP A 197 -1.72 6.90 -20.75
CA ASP A 197 -0.37 6.78 -21.33
C ASP A 197 0.18 8.13 -21.83
N SER A 198 -0.64 9.19 -21.81
CA SER A 198 -0.21 10.50 -22.32
C SER A 198 0.74 11.23 -21.36
N VAL A 199 1.71 11.98 -21.92
CA VAL A 199 2.63 12.84 -21.15
C VAL A 199 1.87 13.88 -20.32
N ASN A 200 0.73 14.38 -20.82
CA ASN A 200 -0.07 15.37 -20.11
C ASN A 200 -0.81 14.76 -18.92
N TYR A 201 -1.27 13.51 -19.03
CA TYR A 201 -1.82 12.76 -17.91
C TYR A 201 -0.76 12.54 -16.83
N PHE A 202 0.42 12.01 -17.19
CA PHE A 202 1.51 11.80 -16.26
C PHE A 202 1.90 13.08 -15.50
N ARG A 203 2.02 14.21 -16.20
CA ARG A 203 2.29 15.51 -15.58
C ARG A 203 1.18 15.93 -14.63
N PHE A 204 -0.07 15.82 -15.05
CA PHE A 204 -1.20 16.20 -14.22
C PHE A 204 -1.26 15.37 -12.92
N ILE A 205 -1.15 14.04 -13.03
CA ILE A 205 -1.17 13.14 -11.88
C ILE A 205 0.01 13.41 -10.93
N THR A 206 1.20 13.69 -11.47
CA THR A 206 2.36 14.05 -10.63
C THR A 206 2.08 15.30 -9.79
N HIS A 207 1.49 16.32 -10.40
CA HIS A 207 1.13 17.55 -9.70
C HIS A 207 -0.03 17.35 -8.71
N LEU A 208 -1.01 16.56 -9.09
CA LEU A 208 -2.13 16.19 -8.23
C LEU A 208 -1.65 15.40 -6.99
N LYS A 209 -0.68 14.50 -7.15
CA LYS A 209 -0.06 13.78 -6.03
C LYS A 209 0.51 14.75 -4.98
N TYR A 210 1.31 15.75 -5.42
CA TYR A 210 1.87 16.74 -4.50
C TYR A 210 0.80 17.60 -3.83
N PHE A 211 -0.27 17.92 -4.55
CA PHE A 211 -1.41 18.63 -3.99
C PHE A 211 -2.11 17.76 -2.92
N CYS A 212 -2.43 16.49 -3.22
CA CYS A 212 -3.02 15.55 -2.25
C CYS A 212 -2.13 15.40 -0.99
N GLN A 213 -0.82 15.37 -1.16
CA GLN A 213 0.11 15.32 -0.02
C GLN A 213 -0.03 16.55 0.88
N ARG A 214 -0.15 17.76 0.29
CA ARG A 214 -0.37 18.99 1.08
C ARG A 214 -1.73 18.97 1.80
N VAL A 215 -2.78 18.48 1.16
CA VAL A 215 -4.10 18.31 1.79
C VAL A 215 -4.00 17.42 3.02
N ILE A 216 -3.33 16.27 2.92
CA ILE A 216 -3.20 15.32 4.04
C ILE A 216 -2.32 15.88 5.16
N THR A 217 -1.24 16.59 4.81
CA THR A 217 -0.31 17.17 5.80
C THR A 217 -0.74 18.54 6.30
N HIS A 218 -1.88 19.09 5.83
CA HIS A 218 -2.36 20.44 6.12
C HIS A 218 -1.29 21.54 5.90
N SER A 219 -0.39 21.33 4.92
CA SER A 219 0.64 22.32 4.56
C SER A 219 0.13 23.20 3.42
N THR A 220 0.05 24.52 3.65
CA THR A 220 -0.40 25.49 2.66
C THR A 220 0.76 26.35 2.17
N HIS A 221 0.77 26.64 0.87
CA HIS A 221 1.56 27.71 0.27
C HIS A 221 0.64 28.61 -0.55
N ASP A 222 0.62 29.89 -0.23
CA ASP A 222 -0.17 30.86 -0.97
C ASP A 222 0.76 31.98 -1.50
N ASP A 223 1.17 31.81 -2.75
CA ASP A 223 2.00 32.77 -3.48
C ASP A 223 1.28 33.26 -4.77
N ALA A 224 -0.05 33.11 -4.85
CA ALA A 224 -0.77 33.47 -6.05
C ALA A 224 -0.85 34.98 -6.24
N GLU A 225 -0.48 35.43 -7.44
CA GLU A 225 -0.85 36.75 -7.90
C GLU A 225 -2.36 36.80 -8.19
N GLU A 226 -3.11 37.58 -7.44
CA GLU A 226 -4.58 37.74 -7.59
C GLU A 226 -4.98 38.03 -9.02
N TYR A 227 -4.20 38.84 -9.72
CA TYR A 227 -4.44 39.15 -11.15
C TYR A 227 -4.44 37.89 -12.02
N LEU A 228 -3.47 37.00 -11.83
CA LEU A 228 -3.36 35.77 -12.65
C LEU A 228 -4.53 34.81 -12.34
N TYR A 229 -4.93 34.72 -11.09
CA TYR A 229 -6.09 33.93 -10.66
C TYR A 229 -7.38 34.37 -11.37
N GLU A 230 -7.68 35.66 -11.39
CA GLU A 230 -8.87 36.19 -12.06
C GLU A 230 -8.81 36.02 -13.58
N VAL A 231 -7.65 36.17 -14.21
CA VAL A 231 -7.47 35.91 -15.63
C VAL A 231 -7.77 34.46 -15.98
N VAL A 232 -7.24 33.50 -15.22
CA VAL A 232 -7.44 32.07 -15.48
C VAL A 232 -8.90 31.67 -15.22
N ARG A 233 -9.49 32.15 -14.12
CA ARG A 233 -10.90 31.94 -13.80
C ARG A 233 -11.83 32.38 -14.95
N LYS A 234 -11.53 33.54 -15.55
CA LYS A 234 -12.32 34.08 -16.66
C LYS A 234 -12.12 33.31 -17.96
N ASN A 235 -10.90 32.86 -18.24
CA ASN A 235 -10.58 32.19 -19.50
C ASN A 235 -10.97 30.69 -19.53
N TYR A 236 -11.06 30.05 -18.34
CA TYR A 236 -11.34 28.61 -18.23
C TYR A 236 -12.51 28.31 -17.29
N PRO A 237 -13.71 28.87 -17.53
CA PRO A 237 -14.82 28.80 -16.60
C PRO A 237 -15.31 27.37 -16.30
N GLU A 238 -15.29 26.46 -17.30
CA GLU A 238 -15.72 25.08 -17.09
C GLU A 238 -14.71 24.28 -16.22
N THR A 239 -13.43 24.46 -16.48
CA THR A 239 -12.39 23.83 -15.65
C THR A 239 -12.42 24.39 -14.24
N PHE A 240 -12.63 25.70 -14.10
CA PHE A 240 -12.76 26.33 -12.80
C PHE A 240 -13.97 25.83 -12.01
N LYS A 241 -15.10 25.54 -12.67
CA LYS A 241 -16.25 24.87 -12.02
C LYS A 241 -15.89 23.46 -11.53
N CYS A 242 -15.07 22.71 -12.29
CA CYS A 242 -14.57 21.41 -11.84
C CYS A 242 -13.73 21.56 -10.57
N ILE A 243 -12.81 22.53 -10.55
CA ILE A 243 -11.96 22.82 -9.37
C ILE A 243 -12.83 23.20 -8.17
N GLY A 244 -13.88 23.98 -8.32
CA GLY A 244 -14.84 24.30 -7.23
C GLY A 244 -15.54 23.06 -6.66
N LYS A 245 -15.80 22.02 -7.47
CA LYS A 245 -16.32 20.73 -6.96
C LYS A 245 -15.26 19.99 -6.16
N ILE A 246 -14.00 20.00 -6.60
CA ILE A 246 -12.86 19.41 -5.90
C ILE A 246 -12.67 20.14 -4.56
N GLU A 247 -12.68 21.47 -4.54
CA GLU A 247 -12.59 22.28 -3.35
C GLU A 247 -13.68 21.93 -2.32
N THR A 248 -14.94 21.88 -2.78
CA THR A 248 -16.08 21.49 -1.93
C THR A 248 -15.89 20.10 -1.33
N PHE A 249 -15.42 19.16 -2.12
CA PHE A 249 -15.14 17.79 -1.69
C PHE A 249 -14.03 17.75 -0.63
N ILE A 250 -12.93 18.47 -0.88
CA ILE A 250 -11.76 18.51 0.01
C ILE A 250 -12.11 19.22 1.32
N HIS A 251 -12.77 20.37 1.24
CA HIS A 251 -13.22 21.07 2.45
C HIS A 251 -14.09 20.19 3.35
N LYS A 252 -15.06 19.48 2.74
CA LYS A 252 -16.00 18.62 3.46
C LYS A 252 -15.34 17.41 4.13
N ASN A 253 -14.40 16.72 3.43
CA ASN A 253 -13.89 15.44 3.88
C ASN A 253 -12.54 15.54 4.58
N TYR A 254 -11.74 16.57 4.26
CA TYR A 254 -10.39 16.76 4.79
C TYR A 254 -10.22 18.04 5.59
N GLN A 255 -11.26 18.90 5.70
CA GLN A 255 -11.21 20.18 6.42
C GLN A 255 -10.04 21.08 5.97
N TYR A 256 -9.75 21.04 4.67
CA TYR A 256 -8.68 21.79 4.03
C TYR A 256 -9.26 22.81 3.07
N ASP A 257 -8.85 24.08 3.22
CA ASP A 257 -9.26 25.18 2.35
C ASP A 257 -8.20 25.39 1.26
N MET A 258 -8.60 25.22 0.00
CA MET A 258 -7.70 25.41 -1.13
C MET A 258 -7.34 26.88 -1.27
N THR A 259 -6.05 27.17 -1.43
CA THR A 259 -5.56 28.52 -1.74
C THR A 259 -5.85 28.92 -3.19
N HIS A 260 -5.85 30.22 -3.50
CA HIS A 260 -5.96 30.71 -4.88
C HIS A 260 -4.82 30.18 -5.77
N SER A 261 -3.62 30.00 -5.21
CA SER A 261 -2.48 29.41 -5.87
C SER A 261 -2.75 27.97 -6.32
N GLU A 262 -3.34 27.16 -5.44
CA GLU A 262 -3.65 25.76 -5.73
C GLU A 262 -4.79 25.62 -6.76
N GLN A 263 -5.83 26.44 -6.64
CA GLN A 263 -6.92 26.48 -7.62
C GLN A 263 -6.40 26.88 -9.01
N LEU A 264 -5.57 27.92 -9.08
CA LEU A 264 -4.93 28.37 -10.30
C LEU A 264 -4.07 27.27 -10.92
N TYR A 265 -3.22 26.67 -10.13
CA TYR A 265 -2.28 25.64 -10.56
C TYR A 265 -3.00 24.38 -11.11
N LEU A 266 -3.98 23.86 -10.38
CA LEU A 266 -4.77 22.72 -10.83
C LEU A 266 -5.58 23.05 -12.07
N THR A 267 -6.16 24.27 -12.19
CA THR A 267 -6.87 24.71 -13.38
C THR A 267 -6.00 24.64 -14.61
N LEU A 268 -4.80 25.20 -14.56
CA LEU A 268 -3.87 25.23 -15.70
C LEU A 268 -3.42 23.83 -16.14
N HIS A 269 -3.15 22.95 -15.18
CA HIS A 269 -2.73 21.58 -15.47
C HIS A 269 -3.88 20.75 -16.03
N LEU A 270 -5.09 20.91 -15.48
CA LEU A 270 -6.28 20.23 -15.96
C LEU A 270 -6.66 20.70 -17.37
N GLU A 271 -6.56 22.00 -17.68
CA GLU A 271 -6.77 22.52 -19.03
C GLU A 271 -5.82 21.92 -20.07
N ARG A 272 -4.54 21.76 -19.71
CA ARG A 272 -3.57 21.09 -20.60
C ARG A 272 -3.94 19.63 -20.84
N LEU A 273 -4.39 18.92 -19.83
CA LEU A 273 -4.88 17.54 -19.96
C LEU A 273 -6.09 17.46 -20.88
N MET A 274 -7.04 18.39 -20.75
CA MET A 274 -8.28 18.40 -21.54
C MET A 274 -8.11 18.87 -22.99
N LYS A 275 -7.10 19.72 -23.28
CA LYS A 275 -6.83 20.17 -24.65
C LYS A 275 -6.37 19.05 -25.57
N THR A 276 -5.57 18.14 -25.11
CA THR A 276 -5.10 16.99 -25.90
C THR A 276 -6.23 16.14 -26.45
N LYS A 277 -7.42 16.18 -25.82
CA LYS A 277 -8.62 15.46 -26.29
C LYS A 277 -9.53 16.26 -27.25
N ARG A 278 -9.41 17.57 -27.26
CA ARG A 278 -10.19 18.41 -28.20
C ARG A 278 -9.55 18.49 -29.58
N GLU A 279 -8.27 18.09 -29.71
CA GLU A 279 -7.50 18.13 -30.95
C GLU A 279 -7.39 16.74 -31.63
N ASN A 280 -7.88 15.67 -30.98
CA ASN A 280 -8.04 14.32 -31.53
C ASN A 280 -9.54 13.97 -31.73
#